data_ee65c40a86d7573485a33b2bd1e299bb
#
_entry.id   ee65c40a86d7573485a33b2bd1e299bb
#
_cell.length_a   1.000
_cell.length_b   1.000
_cell.length_c   1.000
_cell.angle_alpha   90.00
_cell.angle_beta   90.00
_cell.angle_gamma   90.00
#
_symmetry.space_group_name_H-M   'P 1'
#
loop_
_entity.id
_entity.type
_entity.pdbx_description
1 polymer ?
#
loop_
_entity_poly.entity_id
_entity_poly.type
_entity_poly.pdbx_seq_one_letter_code
_entity_poly.pdbx_strand_id
1 'polypeptide(L)'
;EADYVLLELWLHPPEHGRWNPPTKSRLEKVCRRILSQQMADGGWWIYPDGPADVNSTVKAYTALRLCGYSPDDEPLRRARARVLALGGLQACNSYTKINLSLFGLYPRKYVPSIPPELVLMPGGSLYMGGVLYEMASWTRAIVVPLSIVQSVGGVRPAPDGINVDELIHPDRKLSLPKRDRFLSTIFHHVDKLLKIWERRGHRDARIAAIRQAEKWMMDHCRNSDGLGAIYPAMQYTIMALEALGYPNDHPDLIEAKAHFNNLITETDNELYFQPCFSPVWDTAYAAFALAEAGHPNPDALRKSADWLLSKEIRRRGDWSVKRPHLQPSGWAFEFANEQYPDIDDTAIVLMCLEHAVASDPFKQKAVEDRALAWLKGMQSRDGGYAAFDADNDWGVLNAIPFSDHNAMLDPTCPDITGRVLEALCRRGVPKSDPSVRDAVHYLVNTQEKNGSWYGRWGVNYLYGTFLAVRGLQAAGYDDPNLYRRAAEWVISVQNADGGWGESCAGYVNDEFIGAPSTPSQTAWALLTLHAAGRKDSPYAERGIRHLLETQSPDGSWPESLATGTGFPNVFYMRYTMYRHYFPLWVLGLYAK
;
A
#
# COMPACT_ATOMS: atom_id res chain seq x y z
N GLU A 1 -13.02 -1.80 -8.23
CA GLU A 1 -14.34 -1.80 -8.86
C GLU A 1 -15.13 -3.08 -8.50
N ALA A 2 -14.54 -4.26 -8.69
CA ALA A 2 -15.22 -5.53 -8.43
C ALA A 2 -15.64 -5.71 -6.97
N ASP A 3 -14.79 -5.31 -6.02
CA ASP A 3 -15.11 -5.39 -4.59
C ASP A 3 -16.24 -4.42 -4.19
N TYR A 4 -16.44 -3.31 -4.92
CA TYR A 4 -17.61 -2.46 -4.73
C TYR A 4 -18.92 -3.16 -5.08
N VAL A 5 -18.94 -3.96 -6.14
CA VAL A 5 -20.11 -4.78 -6.49
C VAL A 5 -20.48 -5.74 -5.34
N LEU A 6 -19.47 -6.33 -4.71
CA LEU A 6 -19.66 -7.20 -3.53
C LEU A 6 -20.14 -6.41 -2.30
N LEU A 7 -19.66 -5.18 -2.09
CA LEU A 7 -20.15 -4.31 -1.02
C LEU A 7 -21.64 -3.97 -1.24
N GLU A 8 -22.01 -3.61 -2.46
CA GLU A 8 -23.42 -3.32 -2.79
C GLU A 8 -24.33 -4.55 -2.63
N LEU A 9 -23.81 -5.74 -2.96
CA LEU A 9 -24.51 -6.99 -2.70
C LEU A 9 -24.66 -7.27 -1.19
N TRP A 10 -23.68 -6.88 -0.39
CA TRP A 10 -23.75 -6.98 1.07
C TRP A 10 -24.80 -6.04 1.66
N LEU A 11 -24.81 -4.78 1.23
CA LEU A 11 -25.69 -3.74 1.75
C LEU A 11 -27.15 -3.91 1.26
N HIS A 12 -27.33 -4.45 0.08
CA HIS A 12 -28.61 -4.63 -0.58
C HIS A 12 -28.77 -6.07 -1.06
N PRO A 13 -28.98 -7.04 -0.14
CA PRO A 13 -29.08 -8.45 -0.51
C PRO A 13 -30.26 -8.72 -1.45
N PRO A 14 -30.23 -9.82 -2.23
CA PRO A 14 -31.31 -10.19 -3.14
C PRO A 14 -32.64 -10.41 -2.41
N GLU A 15 -33.69 -9.86 -2.96
CA GLU A 15 -35.07 -10.12 -2.51
C GLU A 15 -35.72 -11.18 -3.43
N HIS A 16 -36.23 -12.26 -2.84
CA HIS A 16 -36.81 -13.39 -3.58
C HIS A 16 -35.89 -13.91 -4.70
N GLY A 17 -34.58 -14.00 -4.41
CA GLY A 17 -33.56 -14.48 -5.36
C GLY A 17 -33.18 -13.50 -6.46
N ARG A 18 -33.76 -12.31 -6.51
CA ARG A 18 -33.47 -11.26 -7.51
C ARG A 18 -32.69 -10.11 -6.88
N TRP A 19 -31.68 -9.64 -7.56
CA TRP A 19 -30.87 -8.52 -7.11
C TRP A 19 -31.15 -7.26 -7.93
N ASN A 20 -31.74 -6.26 -7.30
CA ASN A 20 -32.03 -4.97 -7.91
C ASN A 20 -31.69 -3.82 -6.93
N PRO A 21 -30.39 -3.56 -6.68
CA PRO A 21 -30.00 -2.54 -5.72
C PRO A 21 -30.34 -1.12 -6.21
N PRO A 22 -30.52 -0.15 -5.30
CA PRO A 22 -30.79 1.24 -5.65
C PRO A 22 -29.63 1.89 -6.43
N THR A 23 -28.44 1.32 -6.35
CA THR A 23 -27.21 1.78 -7.01
C THR A 23 -26.99 1.17 -8.40
N LYS A 24 -27.99 0.55 -9.01
CA LYS A 24 -27.87 -0.16 -10.31
C LYS A 24 -27.18 0.68 -11.39
N SER A 25 -27.51 1.96 -11.52
CA SER A 25 -26.88 2.85 -12.51
C SER A 25 -25.37 3.01 -12.29
N ARG A 26 -24.93 3.05 -11.04
CA ARG A 26 -23.50 3.07 -10.67
C ARG A 26 -22.83 1.74 -10.98
N LEU A 27 -23.50 0.62 -10.70
CA LEU A 27 -23.00 -0.71 -11.04
C LEU A 27 -22.82 -0.88 -12.55
N GLU A 28 -23.68 -0.32 -13.37
CA GLU A 28 -23.53 -0.31 -14.83
C GLU A 28 -22.29 0.47 -15.27
N LYS A 29 -21.96 1.60 -14.62
CA LYS A 29 -20.71 2.34 -14.85
C LYS A 29 -19.47 1.54 -14.44
N VAL A 30 -19.54 0.86 -13.29
CA VAL A 30 -18.49 -0.07 -12.83
C VAL A 30 -18.25 -1.19 -13.84
N CYS A 31 -19.33 -1.81 -14.34
CA CYS A 31 -19.22 -2.88 -15.35
C CYS A 31 -18.58 -2.38 -16.64
N ARG A 32 -18.96 -1.19 -17.13
CA ARG A 32 -18.30 -0.58 -18.30
C ARG A 32 -16.82 -0.39 -18.06
N ARG A 33 -16.43 0.11 -16.88
CA ARG A 33 -15.02 0.26 -16.51
C ARG A 33 -14.28 -1.06 -16.48
N ILE A 34 -14.86 -2.10 -15.86
CA ILE A 34 -14.25 -3.44 -15.82
C ILE A 34 -14.06 -3.97 -17.25
N LEU A 35 -15.06 -3.89 -18.10
CA LEU A 35 -15.00 -4.38 -19.48
C LEU A 35 -13.96 -3.61 -20.32
N SER A 36 -13.84 -2.28 -20.14
CA SER A 36 -12.88 -1.47 -20.88
C SER A 36 -11.41 -1.81 -20.56
N GLN A 37 -11.17 -2.50 -19.44
CA GLN A 37 -9.84 -2.92 -18.98
C GLN A 37 -9.54 -4.40 -19.30
N GLN A 38 -10.44 -5.13 -19.97
CA GLN A 38 -10.19 -6.52 -20.30
C GLN A 38 -9.07 -6.65 -21.33
N MET A 39 -8.10 -7.49 -21.03
CA MET A 39 -6.96 -7.75 -21.89
C MET A 39 -7.32 -8.61 -23.10
N ALA A 40 -6.43 -8.62 -24.12
CA ALA A 40 -6.59 -9.44 -25.30
C ALA A 40 -6.66 -10.96 -25.00
N ASP A 41 -6.04 -11.43 -23.91
CA ASP A 41 -6.08 -12.82 -23.46
C ASP A 41 -7.32 -13.16 -22.60
N GLY A 42 -8.21 -12.18 -22.38
CA GLY A 42 -9.45 -12.31 -21.63
C GLY A 42 -9.32 -12.04 -20.12
N GLY A 43 -8.12 -11.83 -19.62
CA GLY A 43 -7.88 -11.55 -18.20
C GLY A 43 -7.87 -10.07 -17.84
N TRP A 44 -7.54 -9.78 -16.56
CA TRP A 44 -7.26 -8.45 -16.01
C TRP A 44 -5.95 -8.49 -15.22
N TRP A 45 -5.18 -7.44 -15.36
CA TRP A 45 -3.90 -7.24 -14.68
C TRP A 45 -4.04 -6.55 -13.32
N ILE A 46 -2.99 -6.57 -12.51
CA ILE A 46 -2.87 -5.78 -11.26
C ILE A 46 -2.01 -4.52 -11.43
N TYR A 47 -1.37 -4.35 -12.58
CA TYR A 47 -0.66 -3.13 -12.99
C TYR A 47 -0.65 -3.03 -14.52
N PRO A 48 -0.66 -1.80 -15.09
CA PRO A 48 -0.65 -1.60 -16.54
C PRO A 48 0.51 -2.33 -17.21
N ASP A 49 0.23 -2.96 -18.35
CA ASP A 49 1.16 -3.78 -19.15
C ASP A 49 1.68 -5.05 -18.43
N GLY A 50 1.09 -5.39 -17.29
CA GLY A 50 1.36 -6.64 -16.60
C GLY A 50 0.61 -7.84 -17.19
N PRO A 51 0.96 -9.06 -16.78
CA PRO A 51 0.21 -10.26 -17.15
C PRO A 51 -1.16 -10.29 -16.48
N ALA A 52 -2.07 -11.09 -17.04
CA ALA A 52 -3.34 -11.36 -16.38
C ALA A 52 -3.12 -12.03 -15.02
N ASP A 53 -3.75 -11.44 -13.99
CA ASP A 53 -3.76 -11.98 -12.64
C ASP A 53 -5.04 -12.78 -12.37
N VAL A 54 -4.91 -13.91 -11.69
CA VAL A 54 -6.04 -14.79 -11.40
C VAL A 54 -7.07 -14.15 -10.46
N ASN A 55 -6.61 -13.39 -9.46
CA ASN A 55 -7.51 -12.74 -8.49
C ASN A 55 -8.30 -11.63 -9.15
N SER A 56 -7.62 -10.76 -9.91
CA SER A 56 -8.25 -9.68 -10.67
C SER A 56 -9.26 -10.22 -11.67
N THR A 57 -8.91 -11.30 -12.37
CA THR A 57 -9.78 -11.92 -13.38
C THR A 57 -11.00 -12.59 -12.74
N VAL A 58 -10.84 -13.31 -11.63
CA VAL A 58 -11.97 -13.92 -10.90
C VAL A 58 -12.89 -12.85 -10.30
N LYS A 59 -12.34 -11.78 -9.72
CA LYS A 59 -13.14 -10.68 -9.18
C LYS A 59 -13.94 -9.97 -10.27
N ALA A 60 -13.30 -9.65 -11.39
CA ALA A 60 -13.97 -9.03 -12.55
C ALA A 60 -15.07 -9.91 -13.11
N TYR A 61 -14.79 -11.21 -13.33
CA TYR A 61 -15.77 -12.18 -13.76
C TYR A 61 -16.98 -12.21 -12.82
N THR A 62 -16.74 -12.36 -11.52
CA THR A 62 -17.81 -12.44 -10.51
C THR A 62 -18.66 -11.18 -10.49
N ALA A 63 -18.05 -10.00 -10.53
CA ALA A 63 -18.75 -8.72 -10.55
C ALA A 63 -19.68 -8.60 -11.78
N LEU A 64 -19.19 -8.96 -12.96
CA LEU A 64 -19.99 -8.96 -14.19
C LEU A 64 -21.14 -9.96 -14.11
N ARG A 65 -20.90 -11.18 -13.58
CA ARG A 65 -21.95 -12.19 -13.35
C ARG A 65 -23.07 -11.64 -12.44
N LEU A 66 -22.70 -11.02 -11.32
CA LEU A 66 -23.65 -10.40 -10.39
C LEU A 66 -24.46 -9.27 -11.05
N CYS A 67 -23.86 -8.54 -11.96
CA CYS A 67 -24.52 -7.48 -12.72
C CYS A 67 -25.36 -7.98 -13.92
N GLY A 68 -25.50 -9.30 -14.08
CA GLY A 68 -26.42 -9.90 -15.04
C GLY A 68 -25.80 -10.34 -16.37
N TYR A 69 -24.48 -10.27 -16.53
CA TYR A 69 -23.80 -10.83 -17.72
C TYR A 69 -23.88 -12.36 -17.72
N SER A 70 -24.15 -12.95 -18.88
CA SER A 70 -24.20 -14.41 -19.07
C SER A 70 -22.78 -15.01 -19.04
N PRO A 71 -22.59 -16.23 -18.49
CA PRO A 71 -21.29 -16.93 -18.63
C PRO A 71 -20.92 -17.24 -20.08
N ASP A 72 -21.92 -17.17 -21.00
CA ASP A 72 -21.73 -17.40 -22.43
C ASP A 72 -21.46 -16.12 -23.22
N ASP A 73 -21.54 -14.96 -22.59
CA ASP A 73 -21.11 -13.69 -23.20
C ASP A 73 -19.61 -13.76 -23.54
N GLU A 74 -19.22 -13.17 -24.66
CA GLU A 74 -17.86 -13.26 -25.17
C GLU A 74 -16.80 -12.85 -24.15
N PRO A 75 -16.92 -11.71 -23.43
CA PRO A 75 -15.96 -11.31 -22.40
C PRO A 75 -15.83 -12.35 -21.27
N LEU A 76 -16.94 -12.95 -20.83
CA LEU A 76 -16.94 -13.93 -19.74
C LEU A 76 -16.38 -15.28 -20.17
N ARG A 77 -16.66 -15.73 -21.40
CA ARG A 77 -16.06 -16.95 -21.95
C ARG A 77 -14.54 -16.85 -22.00
N ARG A 78 -14.01 -15.71 -22.47
CA ARG A 78 -12.55 -15.44 -22.49
C ARG A 78 -11.97 -15.40 -21.08
N ALA A 79 -12.63 -14.69 -20.16
CA ALA A 79 -12.21 -14.60 -18.77
C ALA A 79 -12.17 -15.99 -18.10
N ARG A 80 -13.21 -16.83 -18.30
CA ARG A 80 -13.25 -18.21 -17.80
C ARG A 80 -12.08 -19.02 -18.33
N ALA A 81 -11.82 -19.00 -19.63
CA ALA A 81 -10.70 -19.70 -20.23
C ALA A 81 -9.36 -19.26 -19.62
N ARG A 82 -9.19 -17.94 -19.41
CA ARG A 82 -7.98 -17.39 -18.80
C ARG A 82 -7.84 -17.80 -17.32
N VAL A 83 -8.90 -17.75 -16.53
CA VAL A 83 -8.89 -18.20 -15.12
C VAL A 83 -8.47 -19.66 -15.02
N LEU A 84 -9.04 -20.54 -15.86
CA LEU A 84 -8.68 -21.96 -15.87
C LEU A 84 -7.20 -22.16 -16.25
N ALA A 85 -6.71 -21.43 -17.25
CA ALA A 85 -5.29 -21.46 -17.64
C ALA A 85 -4.35 -21.00 -16.51
N LEU A 86 -4.80 -20.07 -15.67
CA LEU A 86 -4.07 -19.58 -14.49
C LEU A 86 -4.21 -20.49 -13.25
N GLY A 87 -5.00 -21.57 -13.35
CA GLY A 87 -5.15 -22.58 -12.30
C GLY A 87 -6.46 -22.54 -11.53
N GLY A 88 -7.43 -21.79 -12.02
CA GLY A 88 -8.79 -21.72 -11.49
C GLY A 88 -8.91 -20.99 -10.15
N LEU A 89 -10.10 -21.07 -9.55
CA LEU A 89 -10.37 -20.53 -8.20
C LEU A 89 -9.36 -21.04 -7.15
N GLN A 90 -8.80 -22.21 -7.36
CA GLN A 90 -7.82 -22.81 -6.45
C GLN A 90 -6.53 -21.98 -6.35
N ALA A 91 -6.16 -21.28 -7.42
CA ALA A 91 -4.97 -20.43 -7.48
C ALA A 91 -5.16 -19.04 -6.84
N CYS A 92 -6.40 -18.63 -6.54
CA CYS A 92 -6.67 -17.35 -5.90
C CYS A 92 -6.09 -17.27 -4.48
N ASN A 93 -5.78 -16.05 -4.05
CA ASN A 93 -5.36 -15.75 -2.69
C ASN A 93 -6.53 -15.83 -1.68
N SER A 94 -6.20 -15.73 -0.40
CA SER A 94 -7.16 -15.82 0.69
C SER A 94 -8.22 -14.73 0.65
N TYR A 95 -7.88 -13.49 0.30
CA TYR A 95 -8.85 -12.39 0.23
C TYR A 95 -9.93 -12.64 -0.80
N THR A 96 -9.56 -13.04 -2.02
CA THR A 96 -10.53 -13.39 -3.07
C THR A 96 -11.45 -14.50 -2.59
N LYS A 97 -10.90 -15.58 -1.98
CA LYS A 97 -11.68 -16.70 -1.45
C LYS A 97 -12.58 -16.31 -0.30
N ILE A 98 -12.10 -15.45 0.63
CA ILE A 98 -12.90 -14.92 1.73
C ILE A 98 -14.09 -14.15 1.17
N ASN A 99 -13.86 -13.18 0.29
CA ASN A 99 -14.92 -12.37 -0.29
C ASN A 99 -15.98 -13.24 -0.98
N LEU A 100 -15.58 -14.19 -1.81
CA LEU A 100 -16.52 -15.12 -2.45
C LEU A 100 -17.29 -15.97 -1.42
N SER A 101 -16.66 -16.39 -0.33
CA SER A 101 -17.30 -17.23 0.69
C SER A 101 -18.35 -16.51 1.49
N LEU A 102 -18.28 -15.17 1.63
CA LEU A 102 -19.32 -14.36 2.28
C LEU A 102 -20.65 -14.39 1.51
N PHE A 103 -20.60 -14.69 0.23
CA PHE A 103 -21.79 -14.77 -0.64
C PHE A 103 -22.15 -16.21 -1.08
N GLY A 104 -21.54 -17.23 -0.46
CA GLY A 104 -21.78 -18.63 -0.80
C GLY A 104 -21.14 -19.08 -2.13
N LEU A 105 -20.34 -18.21 -2.77
CA LEU A 105 -19.68 -18.48 -4.05
C LEU A 105 -18.36 -19.28 -3.92
N TYR A 106 -17.89 -19.51 -2.68
CA TYR A 106 -16.74 -20.36 -2.38
C TYR A 106 -16.95 -21.10 -1.05
N PRO A 107 -16.61 -22.39 -0.94
CA PRO A 107 -16.88 -23.15 0.29
C PRO A 107 -16.07 -22.65 1.49
N ARG A 108 -16.73 -22.20 2.56
CA ARG A 108 -16.14 -21.68 3.80
C ARG A 108 -15.08 -22.60 4.42
N LYS A 109 -15.21 -23.91 4.26
CA LYS A 109 -14.24 -24.89 4.81
C LYS A 109 -12.81 -24.76 4.25
N TYR A 110 -12.65 -24.13 3.08
CA TYR A 110 -11.37 -23.90 2.42
C TYR A 110 -10.88 -22.46 2.54
N VAL A 111 -11.52 -21.65 3.38
CA VAL A 111 -11.17 -20.26 3.65
C VAL A 111 -10.60 -20.16 5.07
N PRO A 112 -9.51 -19.40 5.31
CA PRO A 112 -8.97 -19.22 6.64
C PRO A 112 -9.97 -18.58 7.59
N SER A 113 -9.95 -19.03 8.87
CA SER A 113 -10.68 -18.40 9.97
C SER A 113 -9.89 -17.24 10.54
N ILE A 114 -10.56 -16.12 10.75
CA ILE A 114 -10.02 -14.93 11.40
C ILE A 114 -10.87 -14.67 12.65
N PRO A 115 -10.51 -15.23 13.79
CA PRO A 115 -11.31 -15.11 14.99
C PRO A 115 -11.17 -13.71 15.61
N PRO A 116 -12.25 -13.07 16.10
CA PRO A 116 -12.19 -11.78 16.78
C PRO A 116 -11.38 -11.85 18.08
N GLU A 117 -11.19 -13.03 18.64
CA GLU A 117 -10.34 -13.27 19.81
C GLU A 117 -8.87 -12.87 19.60
N LEU A 118 -8.44 -12.64 18.36
CA LEU A 118 -7.11 -12.07 18.07
C LEU A 118 -6.85 -10.76 18.82
N VAL A 119 -7.88 -9.93 19.03
CA VAL A 119 -7.74 -8.67 19.78
C VAL A 119 -7.51 -8.87 21.28
N LEU A 120 -7.79 -10.07 21.79
CA LEU A 120 -7.60 -10.46 23.20
C LEU A 120 -6.32 -11.27 23.42
N MET A 121 -5.65 -11.72 22.37
CA MET A 121 -4.48 -12.58 22.49
C MET A 121 -3.29 -11.79 23.05
N PRO A 122 -2.59 -12.33 24.09
CA PRO A 122 -1.36 -11.73 24.59
C PRO A 122 -0.29 -11.71 23.49
N GLY A 123 0.56 -10.70 23.51
CA GLY A 123 1.69 -10.59 22.59
C GLY A 123 2.67 -11.74 22.75
N GLY A 124 3.28 -12.13 21.65
CA GLY A 124 4.31 -13.17 21.62
C GLY A 124 5.63 -12.78 22.26
N SER A 125 5.76 -11.56 22.71
CA SER A 125 6.89 -11.08 23.47
C SER A 125 6.42 -10.49 24.81
N LEU A 126 7.35 -10.19 25.68
CA LEU A 126 7.14 -9.42 26.90
C LEU A 126 6.52 -8.02 26.68
N TYR A 127 6.25 -7.63 25.44
CA TYR A 127 5.56 -6.40 25.07
C TYR A 127 4.04 -6.62 25.14
N MET A 128 3.36 -5.77 25.85
CA MET A 128 1.94 -5.91 26.22
C MET A 128 0.93 -5.71 25.07
N GLY A 129 1.37 -5.77 23.79
CA GLY A 129 0.54 -5.40 22.66
C GLY A 129 -0.29 -6.49 21.99
N GLY A 130 -0.07 -7.76 22.31
CA GLY A 130 -0.78 -8.88 21.67
C GLY A 130 -0.26 -9.22 20.26
N VAL A 131 -0.65 -10.40 19.76
CA VAL A 131 -0.32 -10.88 18.40
C VAL A 131 -0.75 -9.86 17.32
N LEU A 132 -1.82 -9.11 17.59
CA LEU A 132 -2.34 -8.10 16.68
C LEU A 132 -1.27 -7.05 16.32
N TYR A 133 -0.45 -6.61 17.28
CA TYR A 133 0.58 -5.59 17.07
C TYR A 133 1.90 -6.15 16.52
N GLU A 134 1.98 -7.45 16.28
CA GLU A 134 3.03 -8.08 15.46
C GLU A 134 2.65 -8.14 13.97
N MET A 135 1.41 -7.81 13.60
CA MET A 135 0.98 -7.61 12.22
C MET A 135 1.21 -6.15 11.82
N ALA A 136 1.41 -5.89 10.55
CA ALA A 136 1.50 -4.53 10.00
C ALA A 136 0.23 -3.72 10.25
N SER A 137 0.35 -2.39 10.29
CA SER A 137 -0.74 -1.44 10.51
C SER A 137 -1.94 -1.67 9.58
N TRP A 138 -1.70 -1.78 8.28
CA TRP A 138 -2.72 -2.08 7.27
C TRP A 138 -3.36 -3.45 7.44
N THR A 139 -2.59 -4.45 7.88
CA THR A 139 -3.12 -5.80 8.16
C THR A 139 -4.07 -5.76 9.35
N ARG A 140 -3.71 -5.06 10.43
CA ARG A 140 -4.60 -4.84 11.58
C ARG A 140 -5.90 -4.18 11.16
N ALA A 141 -5.80 -3.09 10.38
CA ALA A 141 -6.96 -2.34 9.89
C ALA A 141 -7.91 -3.18 9.01
N ILE A 142 -7.40 -4.20 8.33
CA ILE A 142 -8.22 -5.11 7.51
C ILE A 142 -8.75 -6.28 8.33
N VAL A 143 -7.88 -6.90 9.14
CA VAL A 143 -8.18 -8.15 9.86
C VAL A 143 -9.25 -7.95 10.95
N VAL A 144 -9.21 -6.83 11.68
CA VAL A 144 -10.14 -6.59 12.78
C VAL A 144 -11.60 -6.49 12.30
N PRO A 145 -11.97 -5.60 11.35
CA PRO A 145 -13.35 -5.58 10.85
C PRO A 145 -13.72 -6.88 10.14
N LEU A 146 -12.82 -7.49 9.39
CA LEU A 146 -13.08 -8.75 8.70
C LEU A 146 -13.37 -9.90 9.69
N SER A 147 -12.72 -9.92 10.87
CA SER A 147 -13.02 -10.88 11.93
C SER A 147 -14.45 -10.75 12.47
N ILE A 148 -14.95 -9.53 12.58
CA ILE A 148 -16.34 -9.24 12.93
C ILE A 148 -17.28 -9.78 11.84
N VAL A 149 -17.02 -9.40 10.56
CA VAL A 149 -17.82 -9.86 9.41
C VAL A 149 -17.92 -11.39 9.37
N GLN A 150 -16.79 -12.10 9.52
CA GLN A 150 -16.78 -13.57 9.52
C GLN A 150 -17.53 -14.18 10.72
N SER A 151 -17.59 -13.48 11.85
CA SER A 151 -18.18 -14.00 13.09
C SER A 151 -19.68 -13.78 13.20
N VAL A 152 -20.18 -12.63 12.74
CA VAL A 152 -21.58 -12.24 12.92
C VAL A 152 -22.31 -11.97 11.62
N GLY A 153 -21.62 -11.70 10.51
CA GLY A 153 -22.23 -11.35 9.24
C GLY A 153 -22.96 -12.50 8.53
N GLY A 154 -22.62 -13.74 8.87
CA GLY A 154 -23.19 -14.91 8.20
C GLY A 154 -22.80 -15.02 6.71
N VAL A 155 -23.55 -15.83 5.97
CA VAL A 155 -23.47 -15.91 4.50
C VAL A 155 -24.67 -15.18 3.91
N ARG A 156 -24.42 -14.22 3.05
CA ARG A 156 -25.45 -13.52 2.28
C ARG A 156 -25.46 -14.08 0.86
N PRO A 157 -26.41 -14.95 0.51
CA PRO A 157 -26.35 -15.67 -0.75
C PRO A 157 -26.39 -14.73 -1.95
N ALA A 158 -25.62 -15.06 -2.98
CA ALA A 158 -25.72 -14.42 -4.28
C ALA A 158 -27.15 -14.62 -4.87
N PRO A 159 -27.55 -13.82 -5.89
CA PRO A 159 -28.82 -13.99 -6.57
C PRO A 159 -29.00 -15.41 -7.14
N ASP A 160 -30.25 -15.86 -7.25
CA ASP A 160 -30.58 -17.18 -7.79
C ASP A 160 -29.94 -17.42 -9.16
N GLY A 161 -29.35 -18.60 -9.36
CA GLY A 161 -28.69 -18.97 -10.59
C GLY A 161 -27.29 -18.36 -10.80
N ILE A 162 -26.80 -17.53 -9.89
CA ILE A 162 -25.45 -17.00 -9.94
C ILE A 162 -24.51 -17.89 -9.10
N ASN A 163 -23.56 -18.51 -9.77
CA ASN A 163 -22.42 -19.22 -9.18
C ASN A 163 -21.17 -18.97 -10.02
N VAL A 164 -20.05 -19.44 -9.57
CA VAL A 164 -18.75 -19.36 -10.26
C VAL A 164 -18.04 -20.72 -10.30
N ASP A 165 -18.81 -21.79 -10.22
CA ASP A 165 -18.28 -23.16 -10.20
C ASP A 165 -17.53 -23.51 -11.49
N GLU A 166 -17.89 -22.91 -12.61
CA GLU A 166 -17.21 -23.03 -13.90
C GLU A 166 -15.79 -22.46 -13.92
N LEU A 167 -15.39 -21.73 -12.87
CA LEU A 167 -14.01 -21.26 -12.66
C LEU A 167 -13.17 -22.26 -11.83
N ILE A 168 -13.75 -23.34 -11.33
CA ILE A 168 -13.03 -24.38 -10.61
C ILE A 168 -12.23 -25.21 -11.62
N HIS A 169 -10.90 -25.27 -11.45
CA HIS A 169 -10.06 -26.09 -12.33
C HIS A 169 -10.33 -27.58 -12.08
N PRO A 170 -10.66 -28.37 -13.11
CA PRO A 170 -11.11 -29.76 -12.96
C PRO A 170 -10.06 -30.67 -12.31
N ASP A 171 -8.77 -30.45 -12.63
CA ASP A 171 -7.66 -31.31 -12.17
C ASP A 171 -7.06 -30.87 -10.82
N ARG A 172 -7.59 -29.82 -10.18
CA ARG A 172 -7.07 -29.29 -8.92
C ARG A 172 -8.09 -29.43 -7.79
N LYS A 173 -7.62 -29.80 -6.61
CA LYS A 173 -8.48 -29.87 -5.41
C LYS A 173 -8.56 -28.53 -4.71
N LEU A 174 -9.74 -28.19 -4.22
CA LEU A 174 -9.94 -27.05 -3.32
C LEU A 174 -9.21 -27.33 -2.01
N SER A 175 -8.43 -26.38 -1.53
CA SER A 175 -7.66 -26.48 -0.29
C SER A 175 -7.40 -25.09 0.30
N LEU A 176 -7.05 -25.04 1.59
CA LEU A 176 -6.46 -23.84 2.19
C LEU A 176 -5.14 -23.48 1.50
N PRO A 177 -4.77 -22.20 1.43
CA PRO A 177 -3.49 -21.76 0.88
C PRO A 177 -2.31 -22.42 1.61
N LYS A 178 -1.23 -22.71 0.86
CA LYS A 178 0.00 -23.33 1.39
C LYS A 178 1.19 -22.52 0.92
N ARG A 179 1.94 -21.94 1.86
CA ARG A 179 3.20 -21.25 1.57
C ARG A 179 4.43 -22.07 1.91
N ASP A 180 4.51 -22.53 3.14
CA ASP A 180 5.57 -23.39 3.65
C ASP A 180 5.01 -24.78 3.96
N ARG A 181 5.72 -25.86 3.61
CA ARG A 181 5.19 -27.23 3.77
C ARG A 181 4.99 -27.61 5.24
N PHE A 182 5.91 -27.22 6.13
CA PHE A 182 5.86 -27.63 7.53
C PHE A 182 4.93 -26.74 8.35
N LEU A 183 5.17 -25.42 8.34
CA LEU A 183 4.38 -24.45 9.11
C LEU A 183 2.93 -24.38 8.61
N SER A 184 2.71 -24.44 7.30
CA SER A 184 1.35 -24.49 6.75
C SER A 184 0.56 -25.71 7.24
N THR A 185 1.22 -26.85 7.47
CA THR A 185 0.53 -28.02 8.03
C THR A 185 0.08 -27.76 9.46
N ILE A 186 0.93 -27.15 10.29
CA ILE A 186 0.58 -26.75 11.67
C ILE A 186 -0.60 -25.77 11.64
N PHE A 187 -0.50 -24.70 10.84
CA PHE A 187 -1.57 -23.70 10.76
C PHE A 187 -2.87 -24.25 10.18
N HIS A 188 -2.83 -25.25 9.30
CA HIS A 188 -4.05 -25.94 8.85
C HIS A 188 -4.74 -26.71 9.99
N HIS A 189 -3.98 -27.29 10.91
CA HIS A 189 -4.56 -27.91 12.11
C HIS A 189 -5.12 -26.85 13.06
N VAL A 190 -4.40 -25.75 13.25
CA VAL A 190 -4.90 -24.61 14.03
C VAL A 190 -6.20 -24.07 13.43
N ASP A 191 -6.26 -23.86 12.10
CA ASP A 191 -7.48 -23.41 11.42
C ASP A 191 -8.67 -24.36 11.62
N LYS A 192 -8.43 -25.69 11.61
CA LYS A 192 -9.48 -26.66 11.94
C LYS A 192 -9.98 -26.49 13.37
N LEU A 193 -9.07 -26.29 14.34
CA LEU A 193 -9.44 -26.02 15.73
C LEU A 193 -10.20 -24.70 15.86
N LEU A 194 -9.78 -23.64 15.17
CA LEU A 194 -10.49 -22.36 15.13
C LEU A 194 -11.91 -22.53 14.57
N LYS A 195 -12.11 -23.32 13.51
CA LYS A 195 -13.45 -23.63 12.97
C LYS A 195 -14.34 -24.42 13.92
N ILE A 196 -13.74 -25.29 14.75
CA ILE A 196 -14.46 -25.96 15.83
C ILE A 196 -14.83 -24.94 16.92
N TRP A 197 -13.90 -24.05 17.28
CA TRP A 197 -14.12 -22.97 18.23
C TRP A 197 -15.21 -22.00 17.74
N GLU A 198 -15.20 -21.60 16.48
CA GLU A 198 -16.27 -20.78 15.86
C GLU A 198 -17.66 -21.39 16.07
N ARG A 199 -17.78 -22.72 16.03
CA ARG A 199 -19.07 -23.44 16.16
C ARG A 199 -19.46 -23.77 17.61
N ARG A 200 -18.50 -24.01 18.49
CA ARG A 200 -18.71 -24.61 19.83
C ARG A 200 -18.01 -23.84 20.95
N GLY A 201 -17.29 -22.76 20.64
CA GLY A 201 -16.56 -21.97 21.63
C GLY A 201 -17.44 -21.27 22.64
N HIS A 202 -16.81 -20.77 23.71
CA HIS A 202 -17.52 -20.11 24.80
C HIS A 202 -18.18 -18.81 24.30
N ARG A 203 -19.51 -18.75 24.38
CA ARG A 203 -20.32 -17.66 23.84
C ARG A 203 -19.94 -16.30 24.41
N ASP A 204 -19.73 -16.22 25.72
CA ASP A 204 -19.41 -14.95 26.39
C ASP A 204 -18.03 -14.43 26.01
N ALA A 205 -17.04 -15.33 25.84
CA ALA A 205 -15.72 -14.96 25.37
C ALA A 205 -15.77 -14.41 23.92
N ARG A 206 -16.57 -15.02 23.05
CA ARG A 206 -16.81 -14.56 21.69
C ARG A 206 -17.46 -13.18 21.68
N ILE A 207 -18.49 -12.96 22.50
CA ILE A 207 -19.18 -11.66 22.60
C ILE A 207 -18.20 -10.59 23.12
N ALA A 208 -17.39 -10.90 24.13
CA ALA A 208 -16.38 -9.97 24.63
C ALA A 208 -15.34 -9.62 23.56
N ALA A 209 -14.88 -10.61 22.77
CA ALA A 209 -13.93 -10.40 21.68
C ALA A 209 -14.51 -9.51 20.57
N ILE A 210 -15.77 -9.75 20.17
CA ILE A 210 -16.46 -8.93 19.16
C ILE A 210 -16.59 -7.49 19.66
N ARG A 211 -17.01 -7.26 20.90
CA ARG A 211 -17.11 -5.91 21.47
C ARG A 211 -15.76 -5.20 21.53
N GLN A 212 -14.69 -5.92 21.86
CA GLN A 212 -13.35 -5.36 21.88
C GLN A 212 -12.86 -5.04 20.46
N ALA A 213 -13.16 -5.90 19.47
CA ALA A 213 -12.83 -5.66 18.07
C ALA A 213 -13.61 -4.46 17.51
N GLU A 214 -14.90 -4.35 17.82
CA GLU A 214 -15.74 -3.19 17.50
C GLU A 214 -15.17 -1.90 18.11
N LYS A 215 -14.84 -1.93 19.40
CA LYS A 215 -14.23 -0.79 20.09
C LYS A 215 -12.92 -0.37 19.43
N TRP A 216 -12.04 -1.34 19.15
CA TRP A 216 -10.77 -1.08 18.48
C TRP A 216 -11.00 -0.44 17.10
N MET A 217 -11.88 -1.01 16.28
CA MET A 217 -12.24 -0.51 14.96
C MET A 217 -12.75 0.93 15.02
N MET A 218 -13.69 1.21 15.92
CA MET A 218 -14.27 2.55 16.05
C MET A 218 -13.28 3.58 16.60
N ASP A 219 -12.41 3.19 17.54
CA ASP A 219 -11.34 4.07 18.04
C ASP A 219 -10.34 4.44 16.94
N HIS A 220 -10.15 3.59 15.92
CA HIS A 220 -9.26 3.82 14.78
C HIS A 220 -9.94 4.55 13.61
N CYS A 221 -11.27 4.57 13.56
CA CYS A 221 -12.02 5.42 12.62
C CYS A 221 -12.01 6.90 13.03
N ARG A 222 -11.87 7.20 14.33
CA ARG A 222 -11.89 8.59 14.82
C ARG A 222 -10.66 9.37 14.35
N ASN A 223 -10.88 10.60 13.88
CA ASN A 223 -9.84 11.47 13.33
C ASN A 223 -9.04 10.80 12.19
N SER A 224 -9.77 10.07 11.34
CA SER A 224 -9.23 9.39 10.17
C SER A 224 -10.21 9.55 9.00
N ASP A 225 -9.69 9.55 7.80
CA ASP A 225 -10.48 9.52 6.56
C ASP A 225 -11.15 8.14 6.32
N GLY A 226 -11.47 7.43 7.37
CA GLY A 226 -11.91 6.05 7.43
C GLY A 226 -10.83 5.13 8.00
N LEU A 227 -11.18 3.90 8.35
CA LEU A 227 -10.26 2.96 8.99
C LEU A 227 -8.98 2.74 8.16
N GLY A 228 -7.84 3.17 8.71
CA GLY A 228 -6.56 3.12 8.01
C GLY A 228 -6.49 3.95 6.74
N ALA A 229 -7.55 4.70 6.41
CA ALA A 229 -7.73 5.51 5.21
C ALA A 229 -7.43 4.77 3.89
N ILE A 230 -7.61 3.45 3.87
CA ILE A 230 -7.40 2.58 2.71
C ILE A 230 -8.66 1.77 2.37
N TYR A 231 -8.90 1.63 1.07
CA TYR A 231 -10.09 0.99 0.51
C TYR A 231 -10.53 -0.33 1.21
N PRO A 232 -9.69 -1.36 1.39
CA PRO A 232 -10.17 -2.64 1.93
C PRO A 232 -10.64 -2.55 3.38
N ALA A 233 -9.93 -1.77 4.21
CA ALA A 233 -10.27 -1.59 5.61
C ALA A 233 -11.60 -0.84 5.76
N MET A 234 -11.80 0.21 4.95
CA MET A 234 -13.04 1.00 4.92
C MET A 234 -14.24 0.16 4.48
N GLN A 235 -14.06 -0.67 3.44
CA GLN A 235 -15.10 -1.61 2.98
C GLN A 235 -15.52 -2.57 4.09
N TYR A 236 -14.56 -3.23 4.74
CA TYR A 236 -14.88 -4.18 5.82
C TYR A 236 -15.43 -3.49 7.06
N THR A 237 -15.09 -2.22 7.31
CA THR A 237 -15.71 -1.43 8.38
C THR A 237 -17.22 -1.25 8.14
N ILE A 238 -17.63 -0.87 6.93
CA ILE A 238 -19.04 -0.73 6.56
C ILE A 238 -19.75 -2.08 6.72
N MET A 239 -19.16 -3.17 6.21
CA MET A 239 -19.73 -4.50 6.31
C MET A 239 -19.83 -4.97 7.78
N ALA A 240 -18.85 -4.63 8.63
CA ALA A 240 -18.84 -5.00 10.04
C ALA A 240 -19.92 -4.23 10.84
N LEU A 241 -20.04 -2.92 10.64
CA LEU A 241 -21.06 -2.10 11.30
C LEU A 241 -22.47 -2.59 10.97
N GLU A 242 -22.71 -2.87 9.68
CA GLU A 242 -23.98 -3.40 9.23
C GLU A 242 -24.25 -4.81 9.81
N ALA A 243 -23.24 -5.70 9.85
CA ALA A 243 -23.35 -7.04 10.44
C ALA A 243 -23.60 -7.00 11.96
N LEU A 244 -23.11 -5.97 12.65
CA LEU A 244 -23.38 -5.72 14.07
C LEU A 244 -24.80 -5.16 14.31
N GLY A 245 -25.54 -4.83 13.27
CA GLY A 245 -26.91 -4.32 13.33
C GLY A 245 -27.02 -2.81 13.54
N TYR A 246 -26.01 -2.05 13.17
CA TYR A 246 -26.11 -0.58 13.13
C TYR A 246 -27.19 -0.17 12.14
N PRO A 247 -28.15 0.67 12.56
CA PRO A 247 -29.21 1.14 11.65
C PRO A 247 -28.61 2.05 10.55
N ASN A 248 -29.28 2.09 9.40
CA ASN A 248 -28.77 2.83 8.23
C ASN A 248 -28.58 4.33 8.47
N ASP A 249 -29.30 4.91 9.44
CA ASP A 249 -29.23 6.30 9.87
C ASP A 249 -28.26 6.53 11.05
N HIS A 250 -27.53 5.50 11.48
CA HIS A 250 -26.53 5.64 12.55
C HIS A 250 -25.39 6.53 12.07
N PRO A 251 -24.96 7.53 12.86
CA PRO A 251 -23.91 8.48 12.46
C PRO A 251 -22.62 7.80 12.00
N ASP A 252 -22.13 6.79 12.74
CA ASP A 252 -20.89 6.10 12.41
C ASP A 252 -20.97 5.34 11.07
N LEU A 253 -22.12 4.75 10.73
CA LEU A 253 -22.31 4.07 9.45
C LEU A 253 -22.42 5.07 8.29
N ILE A 254 -23.08 6.22 8.51
CA ILE A 254 -23.14 7.31 7.53
C ILE A 254 -21.74 7.84 7.25
N GLU A 255 -20.96 8.11 8.31
CA GLU A 255 -19.59 8.62 8.20
C GLU A 255 -18.68 7.62 7.47
N ALA A 256 -18.72 6.33 7.84
CA ALA A 256 -17.95 5.29 7.16
C ALA A 256 -18.28 5.19 5.66
N LYS A 257 -19.58 5.27 5.29
CA LYS A 257 -20.01 5.30 3.88
C LYS A 257 -19.56 6.59 3.18
N ALA A 258 -19.58 7.74 3.85
CA ALA A 258 -19.12 9.01 3.28
C ALA A 258 -17.61 8.98 2.97
N HIS A 259 -16.77 8.53 3.91
CA HIS A 259 -15.33 8.35 3.68
C HIS A 259 -15.04 7.39 2.54
N PHE A 260 -15.73 6.25 2.48
CA PHE A 260 -15.59 5.30 1.39
C PHE A 260 -15.98 5.90 0.03
N ASN A 261 -17.08 6.66 -0.02
CA ASN A 261 -17.54 7.32 -1.24
C ASN A 261 -16.58 8.41 -1.73
N ASN A 262 -15.77 9.02 -0.86
CA ASN A 262 -14.74 9.98 -1.27
C ASN A 262 -13.66 9.35 -2.14
N LEU A 263 -13.45 8.02 -2.08
CA LEU A 263 -12.52 7.30 -2.95
C LEU A 263 -13.04 7.12 -4.39
N ILE A 264 -14.32 7.43 -4.63
CA ILE A 264 -14.97 7.23 -5.93
C ILE A 264 -14.62 8.38 -6.87
N THR A 265 -14.20 8.04 -8.08
CA THR A 265 -14.20 8.93 -9.22
C THR A 265 -15.31 8.49 -10.18
N GLU A 266 -16.29 9.35 -10.38
CA GLU A 266 -17.45 9.07 -11.23
C GLU A 266 -17.53 10.06 -12.38
N THR A 267 -17.66 9.53 -13.60
CA THR A 267 -17.93 10.29 -14.83
C THR A 267 -19.31 9.92 -15.37
N ASP A 268 -19.71 10.47 -16.50
CA ASP A 268 -20.97 10.09 -17.15
C ASP A 268 -20.98 8.60 -17.54
N ASN A 269 -19.84 8.03 -17.91
CA ASN A 269 -19.74 6.69 -18.48
C ASN A 269 -19.14 5.65 -17.54
N GLU A 270 -18.24 6.03 -16.64
CA GLU A 270 -17.45 5.12 -15.83
C GLU A 270 -17.44 5.53 -14.35
N LEU A 271 -17.26 4.53 -13.49
CA LEU A 271 -16.98 4.71 -12.08
C LEU A 271 -15.80 3.84 -11.70
N TYR A 272 -14.81 4.44 -11.04
CA TYR A 272 -13.64 3.73 -10.53
C TYR A 272 -13.21 4.28 -9.17
N PHE A 273 -12.32 3.55 -8.50
CA PHE A 273 -11.88 3.86 -7.14
C PHE A 273 -10.40 4.21 -7.11
N GLN A 274 -10.07 5.22 -6.32
CA GLN A 274 -8.72 5.41 -5.80
C GLN A 274 -8.56 4.56 -4.53
N PRO A 275 -7.39 3.95 -4.29
CA PRO A 275 -7.18 3.12 -3.09
C PRO A 275 -7.04 3.94 -1.81
N CYS A 276 -6.54 5.17 -1.93
CA CYS A 276 -6.30 6.16 -0.88
C CYS A 276 -6.00 7.52 -1.51
N PHE A 277 -5.83 8.55 -0.69
CA PHE A 277 -5.33 9.88 -1.08
C PHE A 277 -3.95 10.12 -0.47
N SER A 278 -3.16 11.00 -1.11
CA SER A 278 -1.77 11.31 -0.74
C SER A 278 -1.49 12.80 -0.54
N PRO A 279 -2.37 13.59 0.13
CA PRO A 279 -2.24 15.04 0.15
C PRO A 279 -1.01 15.52 0.91
N VAL A 280 -0.61 14.86 1.99
CA VAL A 280 0.58 15.23 2.76
C VAL A 280 1.84 14.95 1.96
N TRP A 281 1.94 13.75 1.42
CA TRP A 281 3.03 13.31 0.54
C TRP A 281 3.24 14.24 -0.64
N ASP A 282 2.18 14.46 -1.42
CA ASP A 282 2.26 15.28 -2.62
C ASP A 282 2.55 16.75 -2.32
N THR A 283 2.00 17.31 -1.23
CA THR A 283 2.29 18.68 -0.80
C THR A 283 3.75 18.84 -0.41
N ALA A 284 4.28 17.91 0.39
CA ALA A 284 5.68 17.95 0.83
C ALA A 284 6.64 17.80 -0.35
N TYR A 285 6.40 16.81 -1.24
CA TYR A 285 7.26 16.62 -2.40
C TYR A 285 7.18 17.74 -3.42
N ALA A 286 6.00 18.26 -3.72
CA ALA A 286 5.85 19.38 -4.67
C ALA A 286 6.58 20.64 -4.17
N ALA A 287 6.41 20.99 -2.89
CA ALA A 287 7.10 22.12 -2.29
C ALA A 287 8.62 21.91 -2.24
N PHE A 288 9.07 20.73 -1.86
CA PHE A 288 10.49 20.35 -1.84
C PHE A 288 11.11 20.43 -3.24
N ALA A 289 10.45 19.85 -4.25
CA ALA A 289 10.93 19.85 -5.63
C ALA A 289 11.04 21.26 -6.22
N LEU A 290 10.04 22.13 -5.97
CA LEU A 290 10.08 23.53 -6.39
C LEU A 290 11.26 24.29 -5.78
N ALA A 291 11.52 24.07 -4.50
CA ALA A 291 12.65 24.71 -3.80
C ALA A 291 14.01 24.20 -4.32
N GLU A 292 14.16 22.88 -4.43
CA GLU A 292 15.39 22.25 -4.93
C GLU A 292 15.65 22.58 -6.40
N ALA A 293 14.61 22.78 -7.20
CA ALA A 293 14.73 23.23 -8.60
C ALA A 293 15.22 24.69 -8.74
N GLY A 294 15.31 25.44 -7.66
CA GLY A 294 15.79 26.82 -7.67
C GLY A 294 14.73 27.85 -8.11
N HIS A 295 13.47 27.46 -8.16
CA HIS A 295 12.33 28.32 -8.47
C HIS A 295 11.31 28.36 -7.32
N PRO A 296 11.75 28.71 -6.09
CA PRO A 296 10.82 28.76 -4.98
C PRO A 296 9.81 29.88 -5.18
N ASN A 297 8.52 29.55 -5.03
CA ASN A 297 7.48 30.55 -4.83
C ASN A 297 7.30 30.72 -3.31
N PRO A 298 7.78 31.81 -2.69
CA PRO A 298 7.77 31.96 -1.23
C PRO A 298 6.38 31.85 -0.62
N ASP A 299 5.35 32.37 -1.29
CA ASP A 299 3.97 32.27 -0.82
C ASP A 299 3.42 30.85 -0.89
N ALA A 300 3.71 30.11 -1.96
CA ALA A 300 3.33 28.72 -2.08
C ALA A 300 4.03 27.86 -1.01
N LEU A 301 5.34 28.06 -0.83
CA LEU A 301 6.11 27.35 0.20
C LEU A 301 5.60 27.64 1.61
N ARG A 302 5.31 28.91 1.92
CA ARG A 302 4.76 29.29 3.22
C ARG A 302 3.39 28.65 3.47
N LYS A 303 2.48 28.67 2.46
CA LYS A 303 1.17 28.02 2.56
C LYS A 303 1.30 26.51 2.76
N SER A 304 2.23 25.87 2.05
CA SER A 304 2.52 24.43 2.21
C SER A 304 3.01 24.15 3.64
N ALA A 305 3.95 24.96 4.15
CA ALA A 305 4.45 24.81 5.52
C ALA A 305 3.33 25.00 6.56
N ASP A 306 2.53 26.05 6.45
CA ASP A 306 1.42 26.31 7.38
C ASP A 306 0.42 25.15 7.39
N TRP A 307 0.09 24.60 6.20
CA TRP A 307 -0.81 23.47 6.08
C TRP A 307 -0.20 22.20 6.66
N LEU A 308 1.05 21.87 6.33
CA LEU A 308 1.76 20.72 6.88
C LEU A 308 1.87 20.80 8.41
N LEU A 309 2.18 21.97 8.98
CA LEU A 309 2.20 22.16 10.44
C LEU A 309 0.82 21.95 11.08
N SER A 310 -0.28 22.21 10.35
CA SER A 310 -1.63 21.94 10.83
C SER A 310 -1.99 20.45 10.85
N LYS A 311 -1.20 19.61 10.15
CA LYS A 311 -1.41 18.17 10.02
C LYS A 311 -0.50 17.35 10.95
N GLU A 312 0.34 17.98 11.77
CA GLU A 312 1.14 17.25 12.77
C GLU A 312 0.24 16.40 13.67
N ILE A 313 0.51 15.11 13.76
CA ILE A 313 -0.20 14.19 14.65
C ILE A 313 0.35 14.33 16.06
N ARG A 314 -0.56 14.63 17.02
CA ARG A 314 -0.23 14.81 18.44
C ARG A 314 -0.83 13.73 19.33
N ARG A 315 -1.34 12.67 18.73
CA ARG A 315 -1.98 11.55 19.42
C ARG A 315 -1.06 10.33 19.41
N ARG A 316 -1.17 9.52 20.46
CA ARG A 316 -0.56 8.18 20.50
C ARG A 316 -1.41 7.23 19.65
N GLY A 317 -0.80 6.66 18.63
CA GLY A 317 -1.37 5.61 17.79
C GLY A 317 -0.77 4.24 18.09
N ASP A 318 -0.99 3.30 17.19
CA ASP A 318 -0.54 1.92 17.29
C ASP A 318 0.98 1.76 17.49
N TRP A 319 1.77 2.60 16.82
CA TRP A 319 3.23 2.65 16.96
C TRP A 319 3.69 2.75 18.43
N SER A 320 2.88 3.40 19.29
CA SER A 320 3.22 3.64 20.68
C SER A 320 3.19 2.36 21.54
N VAL A 321 2.58 1.29 21.07
CA VAL A 321 2.59 -0.02 21.73
C VAL A 321 4.03 -0.55 21.85
N LYS A 322 4.82 -0.41 20.79
CA LYS A 322 6.24 -0.81 20.77
C LYS A 322 7.19 0.32 21.19
N ARG A 323 6.73 1.57 21.14
CA ARG A 323 7.52 2.78 21.48
C ARG A 323 6.80 3.67 22.50
N PRO A 324 6.43 3.14 23.70
CA PRO A 324 5.57 3.87 24.66
C PRO A 324 6.20 5.13 25.25
N HIS A 325 7.52 5.28 25.15
CA HIS A 325 8.24 6.42 25.72
C HIS A 325 8.34 7.61 24.77
N LEU A 326 8.05 7.43 23.48
CA LEU A 326 8.13 8.51 22.51
C LEU A 326 6.95 9.49 22.67
N GLN A 327 7.24 10.77 22.50
CA GLN A 327 6.20 11.79 22.38
C GLN A 327 5.58 11.69 20.98
N PRO A 328 4.24 11.85 20.87
CA PRO A 328 3.57 11.79 19.57
C PRO A 328 3.96 12.96 18.68
N SER A 329 4.33 12.65 17.46
CA SER A 329 4.55 13.58 16.36
C SER A 329 4.54 12.79 15.04
N GLY A 330 4.81 13.47 13.90
CA GLY A 330 4.82 12.90 12.58
C GLY A 330 3.58 13.26 11.76
N TRP A 331 3.52 12.76 10.56
CA TRP A 331 2.43 13.01 9.61
C TRP A 331 1.92 11.71 9.02
N ALA A 332 0.62 11.66 8.76
CA ALA A 332 0.03 10.62 7.94
C ALA A 332 0.17 10.96 6.45
N PHE A 333 0.00 9.97 5.62
CA PHE A 333 -0.01 10.08 4.17
C PHE A 333 -1.26 10.82 3.64
N GLU A 334 -2.40 10.62 4.32
CA GLU A 334 -3.73 11.10 3.97
C GLU A 334 -4.05 12.46 4.62
N PHE A 335 -5.28 12.97 4.41
CA PHE A 335 -5.73 14.21 5.07
C PHE A 335 -5.86 14.05 6.58
N ALA A 336 -6.30 12.88 7.06
CA ALA A 336 -6.39 12.53 8.46
C ALA A 336 -6.23 11.01 8.65
N ASN A 337 -5.27 10.60 9.47
CA ASN A 337 -5.07 9.20 9.90
C ASN A 337 -4.22 9.17 11.18
N GLU A 338 -4.77 9.69 12.28
CA GLU A 338 -4.00 9.96 13.51
C GLU A 338 -3.43 8.71 14.21
N GLN A 339 -3.96 7.52 13.90
CA GLN A 339 -3.43 6.28 14.46
C GLN A 339 -2.12 5.84 13.80
N TYR A 340 -1.88 6.28 12.57
CA TYR A 340 -0.82 5.79 11.70
C TYR A 340 0.02 6.93 11.10
N PRO A 341 0.80 7.67 11.92
CA PRO A 341 1.83 8.54 11.37
C PRO A 341 2.82 7.69 10.56
N ASP A 342 3.13 8.16 9.35
CA ASP A 342 4.01 7.49 8.40
C ASP A 342 5.44 8.01 8.58
N ILE A 343 6.41 7.09 8.64
CA ILE A 343 7.83 7.41 8.80
C ILE A 343 8.37 8.09 7.55
N ASP A 344 7.97 7.62 6.36
CA ASP A 344 8.42 8.17 5.09
C ASP A 344 7.86 9.57 4.84
N ASP A 345 6.56 9.77 5.13
CA ASP A 345 5.94 11.10 5.08
C ASP A 345 6.57 12.08 6.07
N THR A 346 6.84 11.61 7.29
CA THR A 346 7.51 12.45 8.30
C THR A 346 8.89 12.90 7.83
N ALA A 347 9.64 12.00 7.16
CA ALA A 347 10.95 12.35 6.63
C ALA A 347 10.87 13.38 5.50
N ILE A 348 9.99 13.21 4.51
CA ILE A 348 9.87 14.17 3.41
C ILE A 348 9.30 15.51 3.87
N VAL A 349 8.37 15.53 4.83
CA VAL A 349 7.88 16.79 5.43
C VAL A 349 9.01 17.54 6.12
N LEU A 350 9.87 16.87 6.89
CA LEU A 350 11.03 17.51 7.52
C LEU A 350 12.02 18.05 6.47
N MET A 351 12.21 17.38 5.34
CA MET A 351 13.02 17.88 4.23
C MET A 351 12.36 19.09 3.55
N CYS A 352 11.05 19.06 3.36
CA CYS A 352 10.29 20.19 2.81
C CYS A 352 10.41 21.44 3.71
N LEU A 353 10.24 21.28 5.03
CA LEU A 353 10.30 22.37 6.01
C LEU A 353 11.70 23.00 6.15
N GLU A 354 12.76 22.39 5.62
CA GLU A 354 14.07 23.03 5.48
C GLU A 354 14.01 24.26 4.55
N HIS A 355 13.18 24.19 3.53
CA HIS A 355 13.04 25.22 2.48
C HIS A 355 11.80 26.10 2.68
N ALA A 356 10.77 25.56 3.30
CA ALA A 356 9.47 26.19 3.46
C ALA A 356 9.29 26.77 4.87
N VAL A 357 9.33 28.10 4.98
CA VAL A 357 9.18 28.80 6.26
C VAL A 357 7.71 29.15 6.47
N ALA A 358 7.12 28.63 7.56
CA ALA A 358 5.75 28.90 7.95
C ALA A 358 5.55 30.32 8.48
N SER A 359 4.29 30.73 8.60
CA SER A 359 3.90 32.03 9.17
C SER A 359 4.32 32.19 10.63
N ASP A 360 4.43 31.08 11.37
CA ASP A 360 4.96 31.03 12.75
C ASP A 360 6.24 30.17 12.81
N PRO A 361 7.44 30.77 12.68
CA PRO A 361 8.70 30.04 12.74
C PRO A 361 8.98 29.38 14.09
N PHE A 362 8.46 29.90 15.20
CA PHE A 362 8.65 29.29 16.53
C PHE A 362 7.83 27.99 16.64
N LYS A 363 6.58 28.02 16.16
CA LYS A 363 5.76 26.83 16.07
C LYS A 363 6.42 25.78 15.16
N GLN A 364 6.91 26.21 13.98
CA GLN A 364 7.60 25.32 13.05
C GLN A 364 8.79 24.62 13.74
N LYS A 365 9.67 25.36 14.38
CA LYS A 365 10.84 24.79 15.08
C LYS A 365 10.43 23.79 16.14
N ALA A 366 9.40 24.07 16.93
CA ALA A 366 8.90 23.17 17.96
C ALA A 366 8.32 21.87 17.36
N VAL A 367 7.63 21.95 16.22
CA VAL A 367 7.11 20.78 15.48
C VAL A 367 8.26 19.94 14.93
N GLU A 368 9.21 20.58 14.26
CA GLU A 368 10.38 19.91 13.69
C GLU A 368 11.20 19.15 14.75
N ASP A 369 11.44 19.76 15.90
CA ASP A 369 12.19 19.12 16.98
C ASP A 369 11.49 17.86 17.53
N ARG A 370 10.15 17.91 17.65
CA ARG A 370 9.36 16.74 18.07
C ARG A 370 9.36 15.65 17.02
N ALA A 371 9.13 16.02 15.76
CA ALA A 371 9.08 15.08 14.64
C ALA A 371 10.44 14.38 14.45
N LEU A 372 11.52 15.14 14.58
CA LEU A 372 12.88 14.60 14.50
C LEU A 372 13.16 13.60 15.65
N ALA A 373 12.70 13.92 16.87
CA ALA A 373 12.84 13.01 18.00
C ALA A 373 12.01 11.73 17.82
N TRP A 374 10.78 11.87 17.30
CA TRP A 374 9.89 10.74 17.00
C TRP A 374 10.50 9.86 15.91
N LEU A 375 10.95 10.46 14.81
CA LEU A 375 11.56 9.75 13.67
C LEU A 375 12.77 8.92 14.12
N LYS A 376 13.67 9.51 14.90
CA LYS A 376 14.82 8.79 15.49
C LYS A 376 14.39 7.60 16.34
N GLY A 377 13.34 7.77 17.15
CA GLY A 377 12.83 6.73 18.04
C GLY A 377 12.09 5.60 17.35
N MET A 378 11.68 5.78 16.10
CA MET A 378 11.03 4.76 15.28
C MET A 378 12.01 3.83 14.56
N GLN A 379 13.33 4.04 14.72
CA GLN A 379 14.33 3.13 14.17
C GLN A 379 14.18 1.70 14.72
N SER A 380 14.24 0.72 13.84
CA SER A 380 14.24 -0.69 14.22
C SER A 380 15.62 -1.16 14.70
N ARG A 381 15.65 -2.30 15.41
CA ARG A 381 16.88 -2.85 16.00
C ARG A 381 17.98 -3.21 14.99
N ASP A 382 17.60 -3.47 13.74
CA ASP A 382 18.55 -3.73 12.64
C ASP A 382 19.17 -2.45 12.04
N GLY A 383 18.77 -1.28 12.53
CA GLY A 383 19.21 0.04 12.07
C GLY A 383 18.37 0.61 10.93
N GLY A 384 17.48 -0.17 10.33
CA GLY A 384 16.57 0.24 9.28
C GLY A 384 15.28 0.91 9.79
N TYR A 385 14.49 1.39 8.85
CA TYR A 385 13.16 1.97 9.07
C TYR A 385 12.13 1.27 8.20
N ALA A 386 10.95 1.03 8.78
CA ALA A 386 9.75 0.57 8.11
C ALA A 386 8.81 1.76 7.85
N ALA A 387 7.59 1.52 7.34
CA ALA A 387 6.67 2.61 7.04
C ALA A 387 5.94 3.13 8.30
N PHE A 388 5.42 2.25 9.15
CA PHE A 388 4.57 2.61 10.30
C PHE A 388 5.03 1.99 11.62
N ASP A 389 5.59 0.80 11.57
CA ASP A 389 5.90 0.00 12.76
C ASP A 389 7.40 -0.17 12.95
N ALA A 390 7.88 -0.09 14.18
CA ALA A 390 9.25 -0.48 14.52
C ALA A 390 9.28 -1.95 14.94
N ASP A 391 10.35 -2.68 14.57
CA ASP A 391 10.57 -4.08 14.95
C ASP A 391 9.39 -5.01 14.59
N ASN A 392 8.82 -4.83 13.41
CA ASN A 392 7.74 -5.66 12.88
C ASN A 392 8.31 -6.79 12.04
N ASP A 393 9.01 -7.72 12.70
CA ASP A 393 9.89 -8.72 12.10
C ASP A 393 9.52 -10.18 12.43
N TRP A 394 8.31 -10.42 12.98
CA TRP A 394 7.89 -11.76 13.39
C TRP A 394 7.55 -12.67 12.21
N GLY A 395 8.58 -13.13 11.50
CA GLY A 395 8.50 -13.86 10.23
C GLY A 395 7.59 -15.09 10.23
N VAL A 396 7.33 -15.70 11.41
CA VAL A 396 6.40 -16.83 11.53
C VAL A 396 4.97 -16.48 11.07
N LEU A 397 4.57 -15.22 11.18
CA LEU A 397 3.26 -14.74 10.73
C LEU A 397 3.09 -14.85 9.20
N ASN A 398 4.18 -14.85 8.43
CA ASN A 398 4.11 -15.06 6.99
C ASN A 398 3.70 -16.49 6.59
N ALA A 399 3.68 -17.43 7.52
CA ALA A 399 3.29 -18.82 7.26
C ALA A 399 1.80 -19.11 7.56
N ILE A 400 1.05 -18.17 8.17
CA ILE A 400 -0.39 -18.36 8.38
C ILE A 400 -1.14 -18.34 7.05
N PRO A 401 -2.23 -19.15 6.91
CA PRO A 401 -2.95 -19.26 5.63
C PRO A 401 -3.51 -17.95 5.07
N PHE A 402 -3.70 -16.96 5.92
CA PHE A 402 -4.19 -15.63 5.54
C PHE A 402 -3.08 -14.69 5.01
N SER A 403 -1.81 -15.05 5.17
CA SER A 403 -0.67 -14.17 4.81
C SER A 403 -0.23 -14.25 3.35
N ASP A 404 -1.03 -14.86 2.47
CA ASP A 404 -0.67 -15.09 1.06
C ASP A 404 -0.73 -13.85 0.16
N HIS A 405 -0.97 -12.69 0.75
CA HIS A 405 -1.02 -11.38 0.09
C HIS A 405 0.25 -10.51 0.28
N ASN A 406 1.36 -11.09 0.79
CA ASN A 406 2.66 -10.43 1.00
C ASN A 406 2.62 -9.13 1.81
N ALA A 407 1.66 -8.99 2.71
CA ALA A 407 1.40 -7.75 3.45
C ALA A 407 1.22 -7.98 4.96
N MET A 408 1.65 -9.13 5.49
CA MET A 408 1.45 -9.46 6.90
C MET A 408 2.31 -8.60 7.82
N LEU A 409 3.51 -8.26 7.38
CA LEU A 409 4.51 -7.51 8.14
C LEU A 409 4.85 -6.19 7.46
N ASP A 410 5.38 -5.25 8.26
CA ASP A 410 5.98 -4.00 7.84
C ASP A 410 7.50 -4.07 8.06
N PRO A 411 8.25 -4.70 7.15
CA PRO A 411 9.69 -4.86 7.31
C PRO A 411 10.43 -3.55 7.04
N THR A 412 11.60 -3.40 7.66
CA THR A 412 12.56 -2.37 7.30
C THR A 412 12.95 -2.49 5.83
N CYS A 413 13.17 -1.36 5.17
CA CYS A 413 13.51 -1.32 3.75
C CYS A 413 14.54 -0.23 3.43
N PRO A 414 15.37 -0.43 2.38
CA PRO A 414 16.41 0.51 2.03
C PRO A 414 15.90 1.87 1.58
N ASP A 415 14.76 1.92 0.88
CA ASP A 415 14.16 3.16 0.38
C ASP A 415 13.77 4.10 1.51
N ILE A 416 12.94 3.66 2.48
CA ILE A 416 12.56 4.49 3.64
C ILE A 416 13.80 4.81 4.49
N THR A 417 14.67 3.83 4.73
CA THR A 417 15.90 4.06 5.53
C THR A 417 16.78 5.12 4.87
N GLY A 418 16.92 5.10 3.54
CA GLY A 418 17.69 6.10 2.79
C GLY A 418 17.11 7.50 2.92
N ARG A 419 15.79 7.64 2.80
CA ARG A 419 15.10 8.93 2.98
C ARG A 419 15.21 9.46 4.39
N VAL A 420 14.97 8.61 5.39
CA VAL A 420 15.11 9.00 6.79
C VAL A 420 16.54 9.46 7.08
N LEU A 421 17.54 8.73 6.60
CA LEU A 421 18.95 9.11 6.76
C LEU A 421 19.25 10.47 6.12
N GLU A 422 18.75 10.74 4.90
CA GLU A 422 18.87 12.06 4.27
C GLU A 422 18.19 13.14 5.12
N ALA A 423 16.95 12.92 5.58
CA ALA A 423 16.22 13.87 6.41
C ALA A 423 16.95 14.17 7.73
N LEU A 424 17.45 13.15 8.44
CA LEU A 424 18.21 13.33 9.68
C LEU A 424 19.44 14.20 9.46
N CYS A 425 20.23 13.89 8.42
CA CYS A 425 21.48 14.60 8.13
C CYS A 425 21.22 16.05 7.69
N ARG A 426 20.22 16.29 6.85
CA ARG A 426 19.81 17.64 6.42
C ARG A 426 19.31 18.49 7.59
N ARG A 427 18.69 17.87 8.60
CA ARG A 427 18.26 18.53 9.85
C ARG A 427 19.38 18.66 10.89
N GLY A 428 20.62 18.38 10.52
CA GLY A 428 21.80 18.60 11.35
C GLY A 428 22.06 17.54 12.42
N VAL A 429 21.44 16.36 12.32
CA VAL A 429 21.76 15.25 13.22
C VAL A 429 23.19 14.80 12.93
N PRO A 430 24.09 14.76 13.94
CA PRO A 430 25.48 14.47 13.70
C PRO A 430 25.72 13.01 13.28
N LYS A 431 26.77 12.77 12.49
CA LYS A 431 27.16 11.42 12.04
C LYS A 431 27.43 10.43 13.18
N SER A 432 27.79 10.94 14.35
CA SER A 432 28.03 10.14 15.57
C SER A 432 26.76 9.72 16.28
N ASP A 433 25.60 10.27 15.88
CA ASP A 433 24.31 9.87 16.47
C ASP A 433 24.00 8.40 16.10
N PRO A 434 23.58 7.58 17.07
CA PRO A 434 23.26 6.19 16.80
C PRO A 434 22.29 5.99 15.64
N SER A 435 21.26 6.85 15.52
CA SER A 435 20.27 6.72 14.44
C SER A 435 20.86 6.91 13.05
N VAL A 436 21.84 7.78 12.89
CA VAL A 436 22.57 7.99 11.62
C VAL A 436 23.52 6.84 11.36
N ARG A 437 24.35 6.49 12.36
CA ARG A 437 25.35 5.42 12.23
C ARG A 437 24.70 4.08 11.87
N ASP A 438 23.62 3.70 12.55
CA ASP A 438 22.98 2.41 12.40
C ASP A 438 22.19 2.35 11.07
N ALA A 439 21.60 3.47 10.60
CA ALA A 439 21.01 3.57 9.27
C ALA A 439 22.06 3.46 8.14
N VAL A 440 23.23 4.08 8.29
CA VAL A 440 24.36 3.90 7.37
C VAL A 440 24.76 2.43 7.32
N HIS A 441 24.93 1.79 8.48
CA HIS A 441 25.28 0.37 8.55
C HIS A 441 24.25 -0.53 7.86
N TYR A 442 22.96 -0.27 8.08
CA TYR A 442 21.88 -0.98 7.42
C TYR A 442 21.98 -0.85 5.89
N LEU A 443 22.10 0.37 5.36
CA LEU A 443 22.19 0.60 3.92
C LEU A 443 23.42 -0.03 3.28
N VAL A 444 24.58 0.05 3.95
CA VAL A 444 25.82 -0.59 3.45
C VAL A 444 25.66 -2.11 3.35
N ASN A 445 25.02 -2.73 4.35
CA ASN A 445 24.81 -4.17 4.39
C ASN A 445 23.70 -4.68 3.45
N THR A 446 22.79 -3.80 3.03
CA THR A 446 21.68 -4.16 2.14
C THR A 446 21.95 -3.81 0.67
N GLN A 447 23.16 -3.32 0.32
CA GLN A 447 23.54 -3.14 -1.08
C GLN A 447 23.61 -4.50 -1.77
N GLU A 448 22.87 -4.65 -2.86
CA GLU A 448 22.88 -5.85 -3.69
C GLU A 448 24.25 -6.08 -4.36
N LYS A 449 24.53 -7.31 -4.75
CA LYS A 449 25.81 -7.67 -5.40
C LYS A 449 26.06 -6.87 -6.67
N ASN A 450 25.02 -6.52 -7.40
CA ASN A 450 25.10 -5.71 -8.61
C ASN A 450 25.29 -4.21 -8.35
N GLY A 451 25.19 -3.76 -7.09
CA GLY A 451 25.37 -2.37 -6.68
C GLY A 451 24.06 -1.61 -6.43
N SER A 452 22.89 -2.19 -6.71
CA SER A 452 21.58 -1.59 -6.46
C SER A 452 21.08 -1.79 -5.03
N TRP A 453 19.93 -1.21 -4.71
CA TRP A 453 19.12 -1.49 -3.51
C TRP A 453 17.68 -1.76 -3.89
N TYR A 454 17.07 -2.68 -3.16
CA TYR A 454 15.65 -2.99 -3.29
C TYR A 454 14.79 -1.81 -2.87
N GLY A 455 13.72 -1.53 -3.64
CA GLY A 455 12.70 -0.54 -3.35
C GLY A 455 11.38 -1.21 -2.97
N ARG A 456 10.94 -1.00 -1.73
CA ARG A 456 9.69 -1.59 -1.22
C ARG A 456 8.45 -0.80 -1.66
N TRP A 457 8.54 0.54 -1.68
CA TRP A 457 7.41 1.44 -1.89
C TRP A 457 7.38 2.11 -3.27
N GLY A 458 8.51 2.20 -3.95
CA GLY A 458 8.62 2.57 -5.36
C GLY A 458 9.18 1.44 -6.18
N VAL A 459 8.80 1.35 -7.47
CA VAL A 459 9.19 0.28 -8.39
C VAL A 459 10.56 0.58 -8.98
N ASN A 460 11.46 -0.24 -8.74
CA ASN A 460 11.86 -1.13 -7.66
C ASN A 460 13.30 -0.77 -7.28
N TYR A 461 14.30 -1.36 -7.96
CA TYR A 461 15.72 -1.10 -7.71
C TYR A 461 16.16 0.33 -8.09
N LEU A 462 15.54 0.95 -9.11
CA LEU A 462 15.80 2.37 -9.42
C LEU A 462 15.42 3.28 -8.26
N TYR A 463 14.26 3.03 -7.62
CA TYR A 463 13.79 3.81 -6.48
C TYR A 463 14.63 3.57 -5.22
N GLY A 464 14.85 2.31 -4.86
CA GLY A 464 15.66 1.95 -3.68
C GLY A 464 17.09 2.46 -3.77
N THR A 465 17.70 2.34 -4.96
CA THR A 465 19.07 2.83 -5.20
C THR A 465 19.15 4.36 -5.09
N PHE A 466 18.20 5.08 -5.65
CA PHE A 466 18.13 6.54 -5.55
C PHE A 466 18.14 6.99 -4.09
N LEU A 467 17.27 6.43 -3.26
CA LEU A 467 17.12 6.85 -1.87
C LEU A 467 18.31 6.42 -1.01
N ALA A 468 18.81 5.21 -1.20
CA ALA A 468 19.97 4.72 -0.46
C ALA A 468 21.23 5.56 -0.75
N VAL A 469 21.51 5.84 -2.04
CA VAL A 469 22.69 6.63 -2.44
C VAL A 469 22.61 8.06 -1.92
N ARG A 470 21.45 8.70 -1.98
CA ARG A 470 21.25 10.06 -1.45
C ARG A 470 21.40 10.12 0.07
N GLY A 471 20.79 9.15 0.78
CA GLY A 471 20.93 9.06 2.23
C GLY A 471 22.38 8.90 2.67
N LEU A 472 23.13 7.98 2.04
CA LEU A 472 24.55 7.77 2.31
C LEU A 472 25.40 9.00 1.97
N GLN A 473 25.11 9.67 0.86
CA GLN A 473 25.79 10.90 0.46
C GLN A 473 25.54 12.03 1.47
N ALA A 474 24.28 12.23 1.93
CA ALA A 474 23.94 13.22 2.96
C ALA A 474 24.64 12.93 4.30
N ALA A 475 24.78 11.65 4.67
CA ALA A 475 25.57 11.23 5.82
C ALA A 475 27.07 11.42 5.62
N GLY A 476 27.52 11.76 4.40
CA GLY A 476 28.92 11.87 4.03
C GLY A 476 29.68 10.57 4.29
N TYR A 477 29.05 9.45 3.96
CA TYR A 477 29.70 8.14 3.98
C TYR A 477 30.77 8.09 2.89
N ASP A 478 31.97 7.73 3.25
CA ASP A 478 33.15 7.78 2.37
C ASP A 478 33.56 6.37 1.91
N ASP A 479 32.86 5.85 0.90
CA ASP A 479 33.27 4.64 0.17
C ASP A 479 33.04 4.83 -1.35
N PRO A 480 34.06 5.29 -2.07
CA PRO A 480 33.98 5.50 -3.52
C PRO A 480 33.57 4.24 -4.31
N ASN A 481 33.89 3.04 -3.82
CA ASN A 481 33.51 1.79 -4.50
C ASN A 481 32.01 1.51 -4.41
N LEU A 482 31.38 1.83 -3.28
CA LEU A 482 29.94 1.68 -3.09
C LEU A 482 29.18 2.56 -4.11
N TYR A 483 29.54 3.84 -4.19
CA TYR A 483 28.92 4.79 -5.14
C TYR A 483 29.24 4.45 -6.60
N ARG A 484 30.46 3.99 -6.88
CA ARG A 484 30.84 3.55 -8.22
C ARG A 484 29.98 2.37 -8.68
N ARG A 485 29.80 1.34 -7.83
CA ARG A 485 28.94 0.17 -8.16
C ARG A 485 27.50 0.60 -8.42
N ALA A 486 26.95 1.48 -7.58
CA ALA A 486 25.59 2.00 -7.78
C ALA A 486 25.44 2.74 -9.11
N ALA A 487 26.38 3.64 -9.43
CA ALA A 487 26.36 4.39 -10.68
C ALA A 487 26.54 3.47 -11.91
N GLU A 488 27.47 2.52 -11.86
CA GLU A 488 27.69 1.55 -12.93
C GLU A 488 26.45 0.68 -13.18
N TRP A 489 25.76 0.26 -12.11
CA TRP A 489 24.50 -0.47 -12.25
C TRP A 489 23.43 0.40 -12.93
N VAL A 490 23.17 1.62 -12.47
CA VAL A 490 22.21 2.53 -13.09
C VAL A 490 22.53 2.75 -14.57
N ILE A 491 23.80 2.98 -14.89
CA ILE A 491 24.27 3.15 -16.28
C ILE A 491 23.99 1.88 -17.11
N SER A 492 24.21 0.69 -16.55
CA SER A 492 24.04 -0.56 -17.27
C SER A 492 22.60 -0.87 -17.67
N VAL A 493 21.61 -0.26 -16.97
CA VAL A 493 20.18 -0.48 -17.20
C VAL A 493 19.50 0.70 -17.92
N GLN A 494 20.27 1.65 -18.48
CA GLN A 494 19.73 2.74 -19.27
C GLN A 494 19.15 2.24 -20.59
N ASN A 495 17.93 2.65 -20.92
CA ASN A 495 17.28 2.33 -22.18
C ASN A 495 17.96 3.04 -23.40
N ALA A 496 17.72 2.53 -24.60
CA ALA A 496 18.28 3.09 -25.84
C ALA A 496 17.85 4.53 -26.11
N ASP A 497 16.65 4.92 -25.65
CA ASP A 497 16.10 6.28 -25.74
C ASP A 497 16.74 7.28 -24.75
N GLY A 498 17.65 6.82 -23.91
CA GLY A 498 18.35 7.63 -22.90
C GLY A 498 17.63 7.73 -21.57
N GLY A 499 16.38 7.29 -21.44
CA GLY A 499 15.64 7.22 -20.18
C GLY A 499 15.88 5.93 -19.42
N TRP A 500 15.11 5.73 -18.35
CA TRP A 500 15.07 4.52 -17.54
C TRP A 500 13.63 4.09 -17.26
N GLY A 501 13.43 2.80 -17.24
CA GLY A 501 12.15 2.18 -16.88
C GLY A 501 12.35 0.81 -16.27
N GLU A 502 11.54 0.51 -15.26
CA GLU A 502 11.56 -0.75 -14.53
C GLU A 502 10.14 -1.28 -14.33
N SER A 503 9.96 -2.57 -14.56
CA SER A 503 8.67 -3.24 -14.47
C SER A 503 8.36 -3.73 -13.05
N CYS A 504 7.08 -3.68 -12.67
CA CYS A 504 6.57 -4.35 -11.47
C CYS A 504 6.81 -5.88 -11.47
N ALA A 505 7.07 -6.49 -12.62
CA ALA A 505 7.39 -7.91 -12.73
C ALA A 505 8.66 -8.31 -11.96
N GLY A 506 9.56 -7.35 -11.71
CA GLY A 506 10.79 -7.57 -10.94
C GLY A 506 10.56 -8.06 -9.52
N TYR A 507 9.40 -7.76 -8.92
CA TYR A 507 9.05 -8.25 -7.58
C TYR A 507 8.75 -9.76 -7.50
N VAL A 508 8.56 -10.43 -8.63
CA VAL A 508 8.26 -11.88 -8.64
C VAL A 508 9.50 -12.71 -8.27
N ASN A 509 10.66 -12.29 -8.78
CA ASN A 509 11.92 -13.01 -8.62
C ASN A 509 12.99 -12.19 -7.88
N ASP A 510 12.64 -11.03 -7.34
CA ASP A 510 13.55 -10.07 -6.71
C ASP A 510 14.75 -9.72 -7.64
N GLU A 511 14.42 -9.35 -8.90
CA GLU A 511 15.40 -8.98 -9.92
C GLU A 511 14.96 -7.76 -10.74
N PHE A 512 15.91 -7.01 -11.28
CA PHE A 512 15.61 -5.92 -12.20
C PHE A 512 15.02 -6.45 -13.51
N ILE A 513 13.84 -5.96 -13.89
CA ILE A 513 13.24 -6.20 -15.20
C ILE A 513 12.98 -4.86 -15.87
N GLY A 514 13.66 -4.62 -17.00
CA GLY A 514 13.51 -3.39 -17.77
C GLY A 514 12.10 -3.20 -18.33
N ALA A 515 11.68 -1.94 -18.44
CA ALA A 515 10.42 -1.50 -19.02
C ALA A 515 10.65 -0.26 -19.90
N PRO A 516 9.65 0.19 -20.66
CA PRO A 516 9.72 1.50 -21.34
C PRO A 516 10.05 2.61 -20.35
N SER A 517 10.82 3.61 -20.80
CA SER A 517 11.24 4.74 -19.97
C SER A 517 10.04 5.50 -19.41
N THR A 518 10.12 5.83 -18.12
CA THR A 518 9.15 6.70 -17.45
C THR A 518 9.83 7.97 -16.95
N PRO A 519 9.13 9.08 -16.87
CA PRO A 519 9.72 10.33 -16.37
C PRO A 519 10.16 10.23 -14.91
N SER A 520 9.38 9.56 -14.04
CA SER A 520 9.74 9.40 -12.63
C SER A 520 10.95 8.48 -12.43
N GLN A 521 11.01 7.32 -13.08
CA GLN A 521 12.14 6.38 -12.96
C GLN A 521 13.40 6.94 -13.62
N THR A 522 13.27 7.68 -14.74
CA THR A 522 14.38 8.43 -15.34
C THR A 522 14.92 9.47 -14.36
N ALA A 523 14.06 10.20 -13.67
CA ALA A 523 14.49 11.16 -12.67
C ALA A 523 15.19 10.49 -11.48
N TRP A 524 14.72 9.34 -10.98
CA TRP A 524 15.37 8.58 -9.90
C TRP A 524 16.78 8.11 -10.30
N ALA A 525 16.94 7.61 -11.53
CA ALA A 525 18.25 7.22 -12.05
C ALA A 525 19.22 8.43 -12.12
N LEU A 526 18.75 9.56 -12.61
CA LEU A 526 19.53 10.81 -12.66
C LEU A 526 19.89 11.35 -11.27
N LEU A 527 18.97 11.27 -10.29
CA LEU A 527 19.24 11.62 -8.90
C LEU A 527 20.30 10.71 -8.29
N THR A 528 20.31 9.41 -8.63
CA THR A 528 21.36 8.48 -8.25
C THR A 528 22.71 8.90 -8.84
N LEU A 529 22.78 9.18 -10.16
CA LEU A 529 24.02 9.59 -10.82
C LEU A 529 24.55 10.91 -10.25
N HIS A 530 23.67 11.86 -9.96
CA HIS A 530 24.04 13.11 -9.30
C HIS A 530 24.69 12.87 -7.93
N ALA A 531 24.01 12.12 -7.06
CA ALA A 531 24.49 11.84 -5.70
C ALA A 531 25.77 10.97 -5.68
N ALA A 532 25.96 10.11 -6.69
CA ALA A 532 27.17 9.31 -6.87
C ALA A 532 28.34 10.05 -7.57
N GLY A 533 28.23 11.37 -7.79
CA GLY A 533 29.27 12.18 -8.43
C GLY A 533 29.46 11.91 -9.93
N ARG A 534 28.42 11.45 -10.62
CA ARG A 534 28.42 11.14 -12.07
C ARG A 534 27.47 12.04 -12.88
N LYS A 535 27.16 13.23 -12.37
CA LYS A 535 26.25 14.17 -13.04
C LYS A 535 26.69 14.58 -14.45
N ASP A 536 28.00 14.68 -14.69
CA ASP A 536 28.57 15.11 -15.98
C ASP A 536 28.84 13.93 -16.94
N SER A 537 28.31 12.75 -16.65
CA SER A 537 28.49 11.59 -17.52
C SER A 537 27.63 11.67 -18.79
N PRO A 538 28.06 11.08 -19.93
CA PRO A 538 27.26 11.04 -21.16
C PRO A 538 25.89 10.35 -20.96
N TYR A 539 25.79 9.48 -19.98
CA TYR A 539 24.56 8.79 -19.62
C TYR A 539 23.58 9.72 -18.93
N ALA A 540 24.05 10.57 -18.02
CA ALA A 540 23.24 11.60 -17.40
C ALA A 540 22.75 12.63 -18.42
N GLU A 541 23.63 13.06 -19.35
CA GLU A 541 23.26 13.97 -20.44
C GLU A 541 22.13 13.40 -21.31
N ARG A 542 22.20 12.11 -21.68
CA ARG A 542 21.12 11.44 -22.43
C ARG A 542 19.81 11.40 -21.67
N GLY A 543 19.86 11.14 -20.35
CA GLY A 543 18.67 11.12 -19.49
C GLY A 543 18.01 12.49 -19.37
N ILE A 544 18.80 13.56 -19.21
CA ILE A 544 18.29 14.93 -19.21
C ILE A 544 17.63 15.26 -20.54
N ARG A 545 18.31 14.91 -21.65
CA ARG A 545 17.77 15.12 -23.00
C ARG A 545 16.45 14.38 -23.17
N HIS A 546 16.35 13.13 -22.75
CA HIS A 546 15.12 12.34 -22.79
C HIS A 546 13.98 13.05 -22.05
N LEU A 547 14.21 13.58 -20.84
CA LEU A 547 13.18 14.32 -20.09
C LEU A 547 12.76 15.60 -20.83
N LEU A 548 13.70 16.35 -21.42
CA LEU A 548 13.39 17.58 -22.16
C LEU A 548 12.61 17.30 -23.45
N GLU A 549 12.97 16.25 -24.18
CA GLU A 549 12.32 15.87 -25.45
C GLU A 549 10.93 15.23 -25.26
N THR A 550 10.69 14.59 -24.11
CA THR A 550 9.41 13.93 -23.80
C THR A 550 8.44 14.81 -23.02
N GLN A 551 8.84 16.03 -22.65
CA GLN A 551 7.95 16.98 -21.99
C GLN A 551 6.83 17.43 -22.94
N SER A 552 5.59 17.38 -22.49
CA SER A 552 4.42 17.84 -23.21
C SER A 552 4.40 19.39 -23.28
N PRO A 553 3.70 19.98 -24.28
CA PRO A 553 3.62 21.44 -24.41
C PRO A 553 3.03 22.20 -23.21
N ASP A 554 2.24 21.51 -22.38
CA ASP A 554 1.68 22.03 -21.12
C ASP A 554 2.66 21.96 -19.95
N GLY A 555 3.90 21.50 -20.17
CA GLY A 555 4.94 21.33 -19.15
C GLY A 555 4.85 20.02 -18.35
N SER A 556 3.87 19.17 -18.62
CA SER A 556 3.73 17.86 -17.98
C SER A 556 4.54 16.75 -18.69
N TRP A 557 4.59 15.58 -18.08
CA TRP A 557 5.10 14.36 -18.71
C TRP A 557 4.04 13.27 -18.72
N PRO A 558 3.89 12.50 -19.82
CA PRO A 558 3.02 11.34 -19.85
C PRO A 558 3.65 10.18 -19.05
N GLU A 559 2.86 9.52 -18.19
CA GLU A 559 3.26 8.31 -17.47
C GLU A 559 2.05 7.40 -17.28
N SER A 560 2.08 6.24 -17.93
CA SER A 560 0.98 5.26 -17.88
C SER A 560 1.30 4.07 -16.97
N LEU A 561 2.57 3.77 -16.73
CA LEU A 561 3.01 2.63 -15.93
C LEU A 561 2.86 2.91 -14.42
N ALA A 562 2.67 1.85 -13.65
CA ALA A 562 2.72 1.94 -12.19
C ALA A 562 4.18 2.03 -11.72
N THR A 563 4.49 3.05 -10.93
CA THR A 563 5.81 3.29 -10.36
C THR A 563 5.81 3.24 -8.84
N GLY A 564 4.66 2.99 -8.22
CA GLY A 564 4.51 2.76 -6.79
C GLY A 564 3.95 1.37 -6.48
N THR A 565 4.19 0.89 -5.28
CA THR A 565 3.63 -0.36 -4.78
C THR A 565 3.09 -0.22 -3.36
N GLY A 566 1.90 -0.76 -3.13
CA GLY A 566 1.40 -1.00 -1.79
C GLY A 566 1.87 -2.36 -1.27
N PHE A 567 1.56 -3.44 -2.02
CA PHE A 567 1.95 -4.81 -1.66
C PHE A 567 2.59 -5.49 -2.88
N PRO A 568 3.91 -5.76 -2.85
CA PRO A 568 4.59 -6.44 -3.94
C PRO A 568 3.88 -7.72 -4.36
N ASN A 569 3.72 -7.93 -5.67
CA ASN A 569 3.00 -9.04 -6.30
C ASN A 569 1.47 -9.08 -6.07
N VAL A 570 0.88 -8.06 -5.44
CA VAL A 570 -0.56 -8.02 -5.14
C VAL A 570 -1.20 -6.69 -5.53
N PHE A 571 -0.55 -5.56 -5.23
CA PHE A 571 -1.14 -4.24 -5.39
C PHE A 571 -0.10 -3.20 -5.75
N TYR A 572 -0.32 -2.51 -6.88
CA TYR A 572 0.53 -1.47 -7.41
C TYR A 572 -0.25 -0.17 -7.61
N MET A 573 0.46 0.95 -7.57
CA MET A 573 -0.12 2.29 -7.67
C MET A 573 0.59 3.12 -8.71
N ARG A 574 -0.18 4.02 -9.32
CA ARG A 574 0.33 5.08 -10.15
C ARG A 574 0.12 6.42 -9.43
N TYR A 575 1.20 6.98 -8.94
CA TYR A 575 1.20 8.31 -8.33
C TYR A 575 1.20 9.37 -9.42
N THR A 576 0.08 10.07 -9.60
CA THR A 576 -0.09 11.04 -10.69
C THR A 576 0.92 12.19 -10.61
N MET A 577 1.35 12.59 -9.41
CA MET A 577 2.28 13.69 -9.20
C MET A 577 3.75 13.32 -9.41
N TYR A 578 4.13 12.03 -9.35
CA TYR A 578 5.52 11.57 -9.53
C TYR A 578 6.12 12.06 -10.85
N ARG A 579 5.38 11.98 -11.94
CA ARG A 579 5.76 12.43 -13.27
C ARG A 579 5.98 13.96 -13.39
N HIS A 580 5.64 14.73 -12.36
CA HIS A 580 5.82 16.18 -12.34
C HIS A 580 6.99 16.58 -11.44
N TYR A 581 6.93 16.26 -10.15
CA TYR A 581 7.91 16.80 -9.21
C TYR A 581 9.28 16.10 -9.28
N PHE A 582 9.39 14.83 -9.64
CA PHE A 582 10.71 14.21 -9.80
C PHE A 582 11.49 14.73 -11.01
N PRO A 583 10.91 14.83 -12.22
CA PRO A 583 11.58 15.51 -13.33
C PRO A 583 11.93 16.96 -13.04
N LEU A 584 10.99 17.73 -12.45
CA LEU A 584 11.25 19.11 -12.04
C LEU A 584 12.46 19.21 -11.10
N TRP A 585 12.49 18.39 -10.07
CA TRP A 585 13.57 18.36 -9.09
C TRP A 585 14.92 18.08 -9.76
N VAL A 586 15.01 17.00 -10.54
CA VAL A 586 16.28 16.60 -11.14
C VAL A 586 16.76 17.60 -12.19
N LEU A 587 15.86 18.11 -13.05
CA LEU A 587 16.24 19.12 -14.05
C LEU A 587 16.78 20.38 -13.38
N GLY A 588 16.17 20.83 -12.28
CA GLY A 588 16.68 21.97 -11.51
C GLY A 588 18.04 21.72 -10.87
N LEU A 589 18.33 20.50 -10.40
CA LEU A 589 19.67 20.15 -9.88
C LEU A 589 20.75 20.13 -10.97
N TYR A 590 20.41 19.70 -12.18
CA TYR A 590 21.36 19.65 -13.29
C TYR A 590 21.54 21.01 -13.99
N ALA A 591 20.62 21.95 -13.79
CA ALA A 591 20.75 23.31 -14.30
C ALA A 591 21.69 24.20 -13.46
N LYS A 592 21.99 23.79 -12.23
CA LYS A 592 22.98 24.42 -11.32
C LYS A 592 24.39 23.93 -11.64
#